data_22d2c083fa50284bd86138bcb265d7dd
#
_entry.id   22d2c083fa50284bd86138bcb265d7dd
#
_cell.length_a   1.000
_cell.length_b   1.000
_cell.length_c   1.000
_cell.angle_alpha   90.00
_cell.angle_beta   90.00
_cell.angle_gamma   90.00
#
_symmetry.space_group_name_H-M   'P 1'
#
loop_
_entity.id
_entity.type
_entity.pdbx_description
1 polymer ?
#
loop_
_entity_poly.entity_id
_entity_poly.type
_entity_poly.pdbx_seq_one_letter_code
_entity_poly.pdbx_strand_id
1 'polypeptide(L)'
;MPPLGAALGGSEDVRDVVHHVLALAGRTHDGLRAQRGMAKFATACVACHGADGKGNQQIGAANLTDDIWLHGGTEAAITESIVKGRINQMPAHKDFLDEGKIHLLTAYVLGISGQGKP
;
A
#
# COMPACT_ATOMS: atom_id res chain seq x y z
N MET A 1 3.72 6.59 -3.97
CA MET A 1 2.36 6.64 -4.54
C MET A 1 1.99 8.10 -4.77
N PRO A 2 1.66 8.52 -5.99
CA PRO A 2 1.28 9.91 -6.27
C PRO A 2 -0.11 10.24 -5.68
N PRO A 3 -0.43 11.53 -5.48
CA PRO A 3 -1.78 11.95 -5.09
C PRO A 3 -2.75 11.77 -6.26
N LEU A 4 -3.84 11.04 -6.05
CA LEU A 4 -4.79 10.66 -7.09
C LEU A 4 -6.20 11.23 -6.88
N GLY A 5 -6.43 11.98 -5.80
CA GLY A 5 -7.77 12.48 -5.47
C GLY A 5 -8.42 13.29 -6.58
N ALA A 6 -7.68 14.23 -7.17
CA ALA A 6 -8.18 15.05 -8.29
C ALA A 6 -8.38 14.22 -9.57
N ALA A 7 -7.50 13.27 -9.86
CA ALA A 7 -7.58 12.42 -11.04
C ALA A 7 -8.78 11.46 -11.01
N LEU A 8 -9.26 11.09 -9.82
CA LEU A 8 -10.42 10.22 -9.66
C LEU A 8 -11.76 10.93 -9.84
N GLY A 9 -11.80 12.26 -9.73
CA GLY A 9 -13.01 13.05 -10.00
C GLY A 9 -13.68 13.69 -8.78
N GLY A 10 -13.20 13.46 -7.57
CA GLY A 10 -13.71 14.10 -6.36
C GLY A 10 -13.87 13.16 -5.17
N SER A 11 -14.41 13.67 -4.07
CA SER A 11 -14.48 12.95 -2.78
C SER A 11 -15.36 11.70 -2.83
N GLU A 12 -16.48 11.73 -3.55
CA GLU A 12 -17.35 10.56 -3.68
C GLU A 12 -16.69 9.45 -4.50
N ASP A 13 -16.00 9.82 -5.57
CA ASP A 13 -15.26 8.88 -6.40
C ASP A 13 -14.09 8.25 -5.64
N VAL A 14 -13.37 9.04 -4.87
CA VAL A 14 -12.32 8.54 -3.95
C VAL A 14 -12.93 7.56 -2.96
N ARG A 15 -14.06 7.89 -2.34
CA ARG A 15 -14.72 7.04 -1.38
C ARG A 15 -15.16 5.70 -1.98
N ASP A 16 -15.65 5.71 -3.20
CA ASP A 16 -16.00 4.47 -3.91
C ASP A 16 -14.76 3.58 -4.10
N VAL A 17 -13.62 4.15 -4.50
CA VAL A 17 -12.34 3.41 -4.61
C VAL A 17 -11.88 2.89 -3.25
N VAL A 18 -11.99 3.68 -2.19
CA VAL A 18 -11.63 3.26 -0.83
C VAL A 18 -12.42 2.02 -0.41
N HIS A 19 -13.73 2.00 -0.67
CA HIS A 19 -14.55 0.83 -0.37
C HIS A 19 -14.20 -0.40 -1.21
N HIS A 20 -13.76 -0.21 -2.45
CA HIS A 20 -13.22 -1.31 -3.25
C HIS A 20 -11.91 -1.86 -2.63
N VAL A 21 -11.01 -0.99 -2.18
CA VAL A 21 -9.77 -1.40 -1.50
C VAL A 21 -10.06 -2.13 -0.19
N LEU A 22 -11.02 -1.65 0.60
CA LEU A 22 -11.49 -2.36 1.80
C LEU A 22 -12.03 -3.76 1.47
N ALA A 23 -12.77 -3.90 0.37
CA ALA A 23 -13.25 -5.18 -0.12
C ALA A 23 -12.10 -6.13 -0.50
N LEU A 24 -11.09 -5.63 -1.21
CA LEU A 24 -9.88 -6.41 -1.54
C LEU A 24 -9.17 -6.93 -0.29
N ALA A 25 -9.13 -6.12 0.77
CA ALA A 25 -8.52 -6.49 2.05
C ALA A 25 -9.42 -7.38 2.94
N GLY A 26 -10.60 -7.76 2.47
CA GLY A 26 -11.56 -8.54 3.27
C GLY A 26 -12.13 -7.79 4.46
N ARG A 27 -12.11 -6.46 4.44
CA ARG A 27 -12.61 -5.60 5.53
C ARG A 27 -14.05 -5.17 5.29
N THR A 28 -14.73 -4.73 6.35
CA THR A 28 -16.09 -4.19 6.26
C THR A 28 -16.15 -3.01 5.30
N HIS A 29 -17.07 -3.04 4.35
CA HIS A 29 -17.21 -2.05 3.30
C HIS A 29 -18.66 -1.93 2.83
N ASP A 30 -18.98 -0.85 2.12
CA ASP A 30 -20.24 -0.68 1.39
C ASP A 30 -20.11 -1.38 0.02
N GLY A 31 -20.93 -2.40 -0.22
CA GLY A 31 -20.87 -3.22 -1.43
C GLY A 31 -21.17 -2.43 -2.72
N LEU A 32 -22.11 -1.49 -2.70
CA LEU A 32 -22.43 -0.66 -3.87
C LEU A 32 -21.29 0.31 -4.20
N ARG A 33 -20.69 0.92 -3.17
CA ARG A 33 -19.49 1.76 -3.34
C ARG A 33 -18.33 0.94 -3.88
N ALA A 34 -18.07 -0.23 -3.31
CA ALA A 34 -17.00 -1.11 -3.78
C ALA A 34 -17.17 -1.50 -5.25
N GLN A 35 -18.39 -1.76 -5.68
CA GLN A 35 -18.69 -2.08 -7.08
C GLN A 35 -18.42 -0.90 -8.03
N ARG A 36 -18.84 0.33 -7.66
CA ARG A 36 -18.50 1.53 -8.42
C ARG A 36 -17.00 1.81 -8.42
N GLY A 37 -16.35 1.62 -7.26
CA GLY A 37 -14.92 1.82 -7.08
C GLY A 37 -14.07 0.87 -7.91
N MET A 38 -14.55 -0.34 -8.19
CA MET A 38 -13.83 -1.33 -9.01
C MET A 38 -13.50 -0.79 -10.41
N ALA A 39 -14.42 -0.12 -11.07
CA ALA A 39 -14.17 0.45 -12.40
C ALA A 39 -13.11 1.56 -12.36
N LYS A 40 -13.12 2.39 -11.32
CA LYS A 40 -12.13 3.46 -11.12
C LYS A 40 -10.75 2.89 -10.74
N PHE A 41 -10.74 1.88 -9.90
CA PHE A 41 -9.53 1.14 -9.54
C PHE A 41 -8.85 0.56 -10.79
N ALA A 42 -9.63 -0.03 -11.69
CA ALA A 42 -9.12 -0.61 -12.95
C ALA A 42 -8.41 0.42 -13.84
N THR A 43 -8.79 1.67 -13.80
CA THR A 43 -8.19 2.73 -14.62
C THR A 43 -7.03 3.45 -13.93
N ALA A 44 -7.09 3.66 -12.62
CA ALA A 44 -6.15 4.53 -11.90
C ALA A 44 -5.13 3.76 -11.02
N CYS A 45 -5.45 2.55 -10.60
CA CYS A 45 -4.68 1.85 -9.56
C CYS A 45 -3.99 0.58 -10.06
N VAL A 46 -4.57 -0.10 -11.03
CA VAL A 46 -4.10 -1.40 -11.53
C VAL A 46 -2.69 -1.35 -12.08
N ALA A 47 -2.29 -0.25 -12.73
CA ALA A 47 -0.95 -0.10 -13.29
C ALA A 47 0.17 -0.36 -12.26
N CYS A 48 -0.06 0.01 -10.99
CA CYS A 48 0.89 -0.20 -9.91
C CYS A 48 0.52 -1.39 -9.02
N HIS A 49 -0.75 -1.50 -8.62
CA HIS A 49 -1.19 -2.50 -7.64
C HIS A 49 -1.64 -3.83 -8.23
N GLY A 50 -1.73 -3.92 -9.56
CA GLY A 50 -2.21 -5.13 -10.24
C GLY A 50 -3.73 -5.25 -10.26
N ALA A 51 -4.25 -6.03 -11.21
CA ALA A 51 -5.69 -6.25 -11.35
C ALA A 51 -6.30 -7.00 -10.15
N ASP A 52 -5.50 -7.81 -9.48
CA ASP A 52 -5.86 -8.54 -8.27
C ASP A 52 -5.54 -7.79 -6.97
N GLY A 53 -4.96 -6.58 -7.07
CA GLY A 53 -4.58 -5.76 -5.92
C GLY A 53 -3.38 -6.28 -5.12
N LYS A 54 -2.66 -7.28 -5.61
CA LYS A 54 -1.53 -7.90 -4.88
C LYS A 54 -0.24 -7.10 -4.90
N GLY A 55 -0.24 -5.98 -5.61
CA GLY A 55 0.91 -5.09 -5.67
C GLY A 55 1.99 -5.51 -6.66
N ASN A 56 3.10 -4.80 -6.61
CA ASN A 56 4.26 -5.07 -7.44
C ASN A 56 5.53 -4.68 -6.66
N GLN A 57 6.29 -5.67 -6.26
CA GLN A 57 7.52 -5.46 -5.48
C GLN A 57 8.60 -4.70 -6.25
N GLN A 58 8.66 -4.82 -7.57
CA GLN A 58 9.68 -4.15 -8.38
C GLN A 58 9.57 -2.64 -8.36
N ILE A 59 8.36 -2.11 -8.20
CA ILE A 59 8.08 -0.67 -8.12
C ILE A 59 7.67 -0.24 -6.71
N GLY A 60 7.69 -1.14 -5.74
CA GLY A 60 7.31 -0.86 -4.36
C GLY A 60 5.82 -0.61 -4.13
N ALA A 61 4.96 -1.07 -5.04
CA ALA A 61 3.52 -0.97 -4.86
C ALA A 61 3.01 -2.05 -3.90
N ALA A 62 2.31 -1.61 -2.85
CA ALA A 62 1.84 -2.48 -1.79
C ALA A 62 0.79 -3.49 -2.25
N ASN A 63 0.80 -4.67 -1.62
CA ASN A 63 -0.30 -5.62 -1.67
C ASN A 63 -1.48 -5.05 -0.87
N LEU A 64 -2.65 -4.91 -1.52
CA LEU A 64 -3.85 -4.36 -0.91
C LEU A 64 -4.81 -5.45 -0.39
N THR A 65 -4.42 -6.72 -0.52
CA THR A 65 -5.26 -7.88 -0.15
C THR A 65 -4.88 -8.49 1.18
N ASP A 66 -3.82 -8.03 1.82
CA ASP A 66 -3.33 -8.54 3.10
C ASP A 66 -3.68 -7.61 4.29
N ASP A 67 -3.27 -7.99 5.48
CA ASP A 67 -3.50 -7.23 6.71
C ASP A 67 -2.37 -6.24 7.05
N ILE A 68 -1.37 -6.11 6.18
CA ILE A 68 -0.19 -5.28 6.43
C ILE A 68 -0.43 -3.87 5.86
N TRP A 69 -0.71 -2.93 6.74
CA TRP A 69 -1.04 -1.53 6.39
C TRP A 69 -0.10 -0.57 7.11
N LEU A 70 0.96 -0.14 6.43
CA LEU A 70 1.99 0.74 6.98
C LEU A 70 1.42 2.06 7.54
N HIS A 71 0.43 2.62 6.87
CA HIS A 71 -0.21 3.89 7.25
C HIS A 71 -1.61 3.71 7.86
N GLY A 72 -2.00 2.47 8.14
CA GLY A 72 -3.32 2.11 8.64
C GLY A 72 -4.30 1.72 7.53
N GLY A 73 -5.17 0.77 7.84
CA GLY A 73 -6.17 0.20 6.91
C GLY A 73 -7.59 0.64 7.21
N THR A 74 -7.81 1.77 7.88
CA THR A 74 -9.13 2.36 8.08
C THR A 74 -9.58 3.13 6.83
N GLU A 75 -10.87 3.34 6.67
CA GLU A 75 -11.41 4.17 5.58
C GLU A 75 -10.71 5.53 5.50
N ALA A 76 -10.52 6.19 6.64
CA ALA A 76 -9.85 7.49 6.71
C ALA A 76 -8.38 7.42 6.28
N ALA A 77 -7.62 6.42 6.74
CA ALA A 77 -6.22 6.26 6.40
C ALA A 77 -6.00 5.94 4.92
N ILE A 78 -6.85 5.08 4.35
CA ILE A 78 -6.82 4.76 2.91
C ILE A 78 -7.18 5.98 2.08
N THR A 79 -8.22 6.73 2.49
CA THR A 79 -8.61 7.99 1.86
C THR A 79 -7.43 8.96 1.81
N GLU A 80 -6.76 9.16 2.94
CA GLU A 80 -5.59 10.04 3.01
C GLU A 80 -4.48 9.60 2.06
N SER A 81 -4.20 8.29 1.99
CA SER A 81 -3.19 7.74 1.09
C SER A 81 -3.51 8.00 -0.38
N ILE A 82 -4.77 7.87 -0.76
CA ILE A 82 -5.20 8.13 -2.16
C ILE A 82 -5.17 9.62 -2.47
N VAL A 83 -5.69 10.46 -1.58
CA VAL A 83 -5.82 11.91 -1.84
C VAL A 83 -4.47 12.60 -1.82
N LYS A 84 -3.65 12.34 -0.82
CA LYS A 84 -2.35 13.01 -0.61
C LYS A 84 -1.17 12.26 -1.22
N GLY A 85 -1.33 10.99 -1.54
CA GLY A 85 -0.22 10.10 -1.88
C GLY A 85 0.65 9.76 -0.69
N ARG A 86 1.68 8.96 -0.92
CA ARG A 86 2.67 8.57 0.10
C ARG A 86 4.07 8.61 -0.51
N ILE A 87 4.97 9.27 0.18
CA ILE A 87 6.41 9.28 -0.14
C ILE A 87 7.13 8.73 1.08
N ASN A 88 7.56 7.48 0.98
CA ASN A 88 8.33 6.83 2.04
C ASN A 88 9.80 6.95 1.72
N GLN A 89 10.60 7.25 2.73
CA GLN A 89 12.05 7.36 2.61
C GLN A 89 12.73 6.50 3.65
N MET A 90 13.72 5.74 3.21
CA MET A 90 14.65 5.06 4.09
C MET A 90 16.05 5.60 3.80
N PRO A 91 16.63 6.39 4.72
CA PRO A 91 17.97 6.92 4.51
C PRO A 91 19.01 5.79 4.53
N ALA A 92 20.08 5.98 3.76
CA ALA A 92 21.21 5.05 3.79
C ALA A 92 21.92 5.09 5.14
N HIS A 93 22.26 3.92 5.67
CA HIS A 93 22.87 3.79 7.01
C HIS A 93 24.38 3.59 6.95
N LYS A 94 24.96 3.39 5.78
CA LYS A 94 26.39 3.11 5.60
C LYS A 94 27.33 4.23 6.08
N ASP A 95 26.84 5.47 6.15
CA ASP A 95 27.68 6.62 6.53
C ASP A 95 27.88 6.73 8.05
N PHE A 96 27.02 6.09 8.86
CA PHE A 96 27.09 6.11 10.31
C PHE A 96 27.11 4.73 10.98
N LEU A 97 26.93 3.65 10.21
CA LEU A 97 27.10 2.28 10.66
C LEU A 97 28.21 1.61 9.86
N ASP A 98 29.12 0.92 10.53
CA ASP A 98 30.12 0.12 9.87
C ASP A 98 29.52 -1.14 9.22
N GLU A 99 30.28 -1.78 8.35
CA GLU A 99 29.85 -2.96 7.61
C GLU A 99 29.42 -4.11 8.53
N GLY A 100 30.13 -4.33 9.64
CA GLY A 100 29.78 -5.35 10.62
C GLY A 100 28.43 -5.13 11.27
N LYS A 101 28.11 -3.89 11.64
CA LYS A 101 26.81 -3.52 12.21
C LYS A 101 25.69 -3.65 11.20
N ILE A 102 25.91 -3.24 9.96
CA ILE A 102 24.93 -3.44 8.88
C ILE A 102 24.64 -4.93 8.68
N HIS A 103 25.69 -5.75 8.69
CA HIS A 103 25.57 -7.22 8.56
C HIS A 103 24.72 -7.83 9.70
N LEU A 104 24.99 -7.41 10.94
CA LEU A 104 24.21 -7.85 12.10
C LEU A 104 22.73 -7.42 12.02
N LEU A 105 22.47 -6.19 11.60
CA LEU A 105 21.10 -5.70 11.41
C LEU A 105 20.38 -6.46 10.30
N THR A 106 21.07 -6.76 9.20
CA THR A 106 20.52 -7.57 8.10
C THR A 106 20.10 -8.96 8.60
N ALA A 107 20.97 -9.62 9.36
CA ALA A 107 20.65 -10.91 9.96
C ALA A 107 19.45 -10.83 10.91
N TYR A 108 19.37 -9.77 11.72
CA TYR A 108 18.24 -9.54 12.61
C TYR A 108 16.91 -9.36 11.85
N VAL A 109 16.91 -8.52 10.83
CA VAL A 109 15.72 -8.29 10.00
C VAL A 109 15.26 -9.58 9.30
N LEU A 110 16.20 -10.34 8.75
CA LEU A 110 15.89 -11.67 8.17
C LEU A 110 15.27 -12.61 9.22
N GLY A 111 15.79 -12.61 10.44
CA GLY A 111 15.27 -13.41 11.54
C GLY A 111 13.82 -13.08 11.89
N ILE A 112 13.51 -11.79 12.05
CA ILE A 112 12.14 -11.36 12.38
C ILE A 112 11.15 -11.50 11.23
N SER A 113 11.63 -11.50 9.97
CA SER A 113 10.78 -11.74 8.79
C SER A 113 10.40 -13.20 8.61
N GLY A 114 11.00 -14.11 9.36
CA GLY A 114 10.81 -15.55 9.22
C GLY A 114 11.52 -16.19 8.02
N GLN A 115 12.21 -15.40 7.20
CA GLN A 115 12.95 -15.91 6.03
C GLN A 115 14.37 -16.41 6.36
N GLY A 116 14.86 -16.08 7.55
CA GLY A 116 16.18 -16.52 8.02
C GLY A 116 16.15 -17.86 8.78
N LYS A 117 15.04 -18.59 8.80
CA LYS A 117 14.94 -19.88 9.46
C LYS A 117 15.41 -20.99 8.51
N PRO A 118 16.23 -21.94 9.02
CA PRO A 118 16.63 -23.12 8.25
C PRO A 118 15.45 -24.00 7.87
#